data_2fa0f260dc589a2632dc13693fe1a4f5
#
_entry.id   2fa0f260dc589a2632dc13693fe1a4f5
#
_cell.length_a   1.000
_cell.length_b   1.000
_cell.length_c   1.000
_cell.angle_alpha   90.00
_cell.angle_beta   90.00
_cell.angle_gamma   90.00
#
_symmetry.space_group_name_H-M   'P 1'
#
loop_
_entity.id
_entity.type
_entity.pdbx_description
1 polymer ?
#
loop_
_entity_poly.entity_id
_entity_poly.type
_entity_poly.pdbx_seq_one_letter_code
_entity_poly.pdbx_strand_id
1 'polypeptide(L)'
;FNGLDDKVKIINDEIKNYANYSLKNKVDVVYCNPPYSKKESAIIGDNESRNIARLELTTNLGEVVDVASGLLKPNGVFYMVHDAKRLQEIMAKLSLCKLAVKELTFIKGKEQDCPHLIFIKAVKCGKEECKIHLPIVLNGENGELSDAVKCLYSKKSI
;
A
#
# COMPACT_ATOMS: atom_id res chain seq x y z
N PHE A 1 -13.32 4.44 -21.29
CA PHE A 1 -14.12 4.62 -20.09
C PHE A 1 -13.93 6.02 -19.49
N ASN A 2 -12.71 6.39 -19.08
CA ASN A 2 -12.44 7.70 -18.47
C ASN A 2 -11.57 8.60 -19.36
N GLY A 3 -11.43 8.29 -20.67
CA GLY A 3 -10.55 9.02 -21.59
C GLY A 3 -9.07 8.95 -21.21
N LEU A 4 -8.64 7.82 -20.62
CA LEU A 4 -7.27 7.60 -20.15
C LEU A 4 -6.55 6.47 -20.89
N ASP A 5 -7.13 5.97 -21.99
CA ASP A 5 -6.62 4.78 -22.68
C ASP A 5 -5.21 4.96 -23.24
N ASP A 6 -4.85 6.18 -23.59
CA ASP A 6 -3.51 6.58 -24.03
C ASP A 6 -2.51 6.83 -22.87
N LYS A 7 -3.01 6.94 -21.64
CA LYS A 7 -2.19 7.19 -20.44
C LYS A 7 -2.05 6.00 -19.53
N VAL A 8 -2.96 5.02 -19.63
CA VAL A 8 -3.01 3.86 -18.72
C VAL A 8 -2.86 2.57 -19.53
N LYS A 9 -1.86 1.76 -19.18
CA LYS A 9 -1.68 0.41 -19.71
C LYS A 9 -2.07 -0.61 -18.65
N ILE A 10 -3.08 -1.43 -18.93
CA ILE A 10 -3.51 -2.52 -18.07
C ILE A 10 -2.76 -3.79 -18.48
N ILE A 11 -2.16 -4.48 -17.51
CA ILE A 11 -1.49 -5.77 -17.69
C ILE A 11 -2.19 -6.77 -16.78
N ASN A 12 -2.80 -7.79 -17.35
CA ASN A 12 -3.43 -8.89 -16.61
C ASN A 12 -2.42 -10.04 -16.48
N ASP A 13 -1.63 -10.01 -15.40
CA ASP A 13 -0.60 -11.02 -15.12
C ASP A 13 -0.32 -11.06 -13.62
N GLU A 14 0.39 -12.08 -13.15
CA GLU A 14 0.91 -12.11 -11.80
C GLU A 14 2.03 -11.07 -11.61
N ILE A 15 2.01 -10.34 -10.49
CA ILE A 15 2.98 -9.25 -10.25
C ILE A 15 4.43 -9.72 -10.30
N LYS A 16 4.71 -10.96 -9.91
CA LYS A 16 6.07 -11.55 -9.97
C LYS A 16 6.65 -11.63 -11.38
N ASN A 17 5.78 -11.60 -12.40
CA ASN A 17 6.17 -11.65 -13.82
C ASN A 17 6.60 -10.28 -14.38
N TYR A 18 6.71 -9.24 -13.53
CA TYR A 18 7.03 -7.86 -13.94
C TYR A 18 8.30 -7.75 -14.81
N ALA A 19 9.25 -8.65 -14.64
CA ALA A 19 10.49 -8.67 -15.41
C ALA A 19 10.26 -8.90 -16.92
N ASN A 20 9.17 -9.61 -17.28
CA ASN A 20 8.79 -9.89 -18.67
C ASN A 20 8.40 -8.60 -19.44
N TYR A 21 8.08 -7.53 -18.74
CA TYR A 21 7.64 -6.26 -19.31
C TYR A 21 8.75 -5.21 -19.43
N SER A 22 10.00 -5.61 -19.20
CA SER A 22 11.19 -4.72 -19.25
C SER A 22 11.06 -3.49 -18.34
N LEU A 23 10.37 -3.61 -17.21
CA LEU A 23 10.11 -2.53 -16.25
C LEU A 23 11.12 -2.46 -15.09
N LYS A 24 12.04 -3.41 -15.01
CA LYS A 24 13.05 -3.48 -13.92
C LYS A 24 13.86 -2.19 -13.85
N ASN A 25 13.86 -1.55 -12.67
CA ASN A 25 14.55 -0.28 -12.37
C ASN A 25 14.14 0.88 -13.31
N LYS A 26 12.91 0.92 -13.79
CA LYS A 26 12.44 1.96 -14.72
C LYS A 26 11.28 2.80 -14.20
N VAL A 27 10.67 2.39 -13.08
CA VAL A 27 9.46 3.03 -12.55
C VAL A 27 9.85 4.08 -11.51
N ASP A 28 9.23 5.25 -11.56
CA ASP A 28 9.47 6.34 -10.62
C ASP A 28 8.66 6.18 -9.34
N VAL A 29 7.42 5.68 -9.46
CA VAL A 29 6.50 5.53 -8.33
C VAL A 29 5.75 4.21 -8.43
N VAL A 30 5.63 3.49 -7.31
CA VAL A 30 4.79 2.31 -7.15
C VAL A 30 3.79 2.56 -6.03
N TYR A 31 2.51 2.28 -6.30
CA TYR A 31 1.44 2.27 -5.28
C TYR A 31 0.93 0.86 -5.09
N CYS A 32 0.70 0.45 -3.86
CA CYS A 32 0.13 -0.84 -3.56
C CYS A 32 -0.82 -0.79 -2.35
N ASN A 33 -1.95 -1.46 -2.50
CA ASN A 33 -2.88 -1.78 -1.42
C ASN A 33 -3.11 -3.30 -1.47
N PRO A 34 -2.17 -4.11 -0.96
CA PRO A 34 -2.25 -5.55 -1.04
C PRO A 34 -3.28 -6.11 -0.05
N PRO A 35 -3.74 -7.36 -0.20
CA PRO A 35 -4.55 -8.01 0.80
C PRO A 35 -3.78 -8.14 2.13
N TYR A 36 -4.48 -7.90 3.26
CA TYR A 36 -3.84 -7.76 4.58
C TYR A 36 -3.69 -9.07 5.35
N SER A 37 -4.55 -10.06 5.08
CA SER A 37 -4.66 -11.28 5.87
C SER A 37 -3.71 -12.37 5.38
N LYS A 38 -3.03 -13.05 6.33
CA LYS A 38 -2.28 -14.28 6.02
C LYS A 38 -3.24 -15.44 5.75
N LYS A 39 -2.82 -16.42 4.93
CA LYS A 39 -3.62 -17.63 4.59
C LYS A 39 -4.15 -18.36 5.82
N GLU A 40 -3.39 -18.41 6.90
CA GLU A 40 -3.70 -19.19 8.11
C GLU A 40 -4.79 -18.57 9.01
N SER A 41 -5.12 -17.28 8.82
CA SER A 41 -6.05 -16.56 9.70
C SER A 41 -7.38 -16.22 9.07
N ALA A 42 -7.66 -16.72 7.88
CA ALA A 42 -8.88 -16.37 7.18
C ALA A 42 -10.01 -17.36 7.46
N ILE A 43 -11.10 -16.83 7.97
CA ILE A 43 -12.40 -17.52 7.95
C ILE A 43 -12.86 -17.52 6.49
N ILE A 44 -12.88 -18.70 5.88
CA ILE A 44 -13.37 -18.90 4.51
C ILE A 44 -14.90 -18.74 4.56
N GLY A 45 -15.39 -17.61 4.05
CA GLY A 45 -16.82 -17.41 3.84
C GLY A 45 -17.27 -17.94 2.46
N ASP A 46 -18.57 -18.06 2.23
CA ASP A 46 -19.17 -18.69 1.04
C ASP A 46 -18.90 -17.97 -0.31
N ASN A 47 -18.13 -16.90 -0.35
CA ASN A 47 -17.86 -16.15 -1.58
C ASN A 47 -16.37 -16.17 -1.94
N GLU A 48 -16.02 -17.10 -2.82
CA GLU A 48 -14.65 -17.42 -3.25
C GLU A 48 -13.89 -16.21 -3.81
N SER A 49 -14.54 -15.38 -4.61
CA SER A 49 -13.91 -14.17 -5.19
C SER A 49 -13.56 -13.11 -4.15
N ARG A 50 -14.38 -12.94 -3.10
CA ARG A 50 -14.09 -12.03 -1.98
C ARG A 50 -13.03 -12.60 -1.06
N ASN A 51 -12.96 -13.92 -0.91
CA ASN A 51 -11.93 -14.59 -0.14
C ASN A 51 -10.56 -14.45 -0.81
N ILE A 52 -10.48 -14.62 -2.13
CA ILE A 52 -9.25 -14.40 -2.92
C ILE A 52 -8.76 -12.95 -2.77
N ALA A 53 -9.66 -11.97 -2.81
CA ALA A 53 -9.30 -10.56 -2.67
C ALA A 53 -8.81 -10.17 -1.25
N ARG A 54 -9.23 -10.91 -0.22
CA ARG A 54 -8.86 -10.64 1.18
C ARG A 54 -7.68 -11.46 1.68
N LEU A 55 -7.41 -12.58 1.03
CA LEU A 55 -6.36 -13.51 1.43
C LEU A 55 -5.13 -13.29 0.56
N GLU A 56 -3.97 -13.36 1.17
CA GLU A 56 -2.71 -13.51 0.44
C GLU A 56 -2.64 -14.89 -0.23
N LEU A 57 -3.71 -15.29 -0.96
CA LEU A 57 -3.78 -16.61 -1.59
C LEU A 57 -2.81 -16.72 -2.76
N THR A 58 -2.59 -15.61 -3.46
CA THR A 58 -1.76 -15.57 -4.66
C THR A 58 -0.49 -14.76 -4.49
N THR A 59 -0.50 -13.72 -3.64
CA THR A 59 0.62 -12.80 -3.46
C THR A 59 0.78 -12.45 -1.98
N ASN A 60 1.97 -12.65 -1.43
CA ASN A 60 2.28 -12.29 -0.03
C ASN A 60 2.99 -10.92 0.06
N LEU A 61 3.02 -10.35 1.26
CA LEU A 61 3.70 -9.06 1.53
C LEU A 61 5.15 -9.05 1.01
N GLY A 62 5.87 -10.16 1.20
CA GLY A 62 7.25 -10.29 0.76
C GLY A 62 7.40 -10.10 -0.74
N GLU A 63 6.57 -10.77 -1.53
CA GLU A 63 6.54 -10.66 -3.00
C GLU A 63 6.19 -9.24 -3.46
N VAL A 64 5.19 -8.61 -2.84
CA VAL A 64 4.82 -7.22 -3.16
C VAL A 64 6.00 -6.28 -2.99
N VAL A 65 6.72 -6.37 -1.87
CA VAL A 65 7.86 -5.50 -1.58
C VAL A 65 9.05 -5.80 -2.50
N ASP A 66 9.30 -7.07 -2.82
CA ASP A 66 10.36 -7.48 -3.77
C ASP A 66 10.08 -6.92 -5.17
N VAL A 67 8.84 -7.06 -5.65
CA VAL A 67 8.43 -6.53 -6.95
C VAL A 67 8.51 -5.00 -6.97
N ALA A 68 8.01 -4.31 -5.95
CA ALA A 68 8.09 -2.86 -5.85
C ALA A 68 9.55 -2.38 -5.91
N SER A 69 10.43 -3.01 -5.12
CA SER A 69 11.85 -2.70 -5.18
C SER A 69 12.46 -3.00 -6.55
N GLY A 70 12.09 -4.12 -7.18
CA GLY A 70 12.58 -4.48 -8.51
C GLY A 70 12.16 -3.54 -9.63
N LEU A 71 10.96 -2.98 -9.54
CA LEU A 71 10.41 -2.01 -10.50
C LEU A 71 11.06 -0.63 -10.38
N LEU A 72 11.25 -0.15 -9.15
CA LEU A 72 11.67 1.22 -8.86
C LEU A 72 13.10 1.51 -9.33
N LYS A 73 13.31 2.70 -9.87
CA LYS A 73 14.63 3.32 -10.03
C LYS A 73 15.26 3.60 -8.67
N PRO A 74 16.58 3.79 -8.57
CA PRO A 74 17.17 4.46 -7.41
C PRO A 74 16.48 5.80 -7.15
N ASN A 75 16.14 6.10 -5.89
CA ASN A 75 15.33 7.23 -5.45
C ASN A 75 13.85 7.20 -5.87
N GLY A 76 13.38 6.14 -6.52
CA GLY A 76 11.97 5.92 -6.79
C GLY A 76 11.18 5.70 -5.51
N VAL A 77 9.89 6.01 -5.53
CA VAL A 77 9.03 6.08 -4.35
C VAL A 77 8.04 4.92 -4.32
N PHE A 78 7.93 4.25 -3.19
CA PHE A 78 6.94 3.23 -2.90
C PHE A 78 5.93 3.73 -1.89
N TYR A 79 4.65 3.67 -2.24
CA TYR A 79 3.54 3.93 -1.35
C TYR A 79 2.77 2.65 -1.08
N MET A 80 2.47 2.38 0.18
CA MET A 80 1.71 1.20 0.59
C MET A 80 0.74 1.52 1.72
N VAL A 81 -0.47 0.94 1.66
CA VAL A 81 -1.39 0.84 2.78
C VAL A 81 -1.41 -0.60 3.25
N HIS A 82 -1.36 -0.83 4.55
CA HIS A 82 -1.40 -2.19 5.10
C HIS A 82 -1.97 -2.23 6.53
N ASP A 83 -2.23 -3.42 7.07
CA ASP A 83 -2.62 -3.63 8.47
C ASP A 83 -1.48 -3.17 9.40
N ALA A 84 -1.80 -2.27 10.35
CA ALA A 84 -0.84 -1.72 11.31
C ALA A 84 -0.24 -2.80 12.23
N LYS A 85 -0.94 -3.91 12.47
CA LYS A 85 -0.44 -5.04 13.28
C LYS A 85 0.79 -5.71 12.67
N ARG A 86 0.99 -5.56 11.36
CA ARG A 86 2.15 -6.13 10.65
C ARG A 86 3.31 -5.15 10.52
N LEU A 87 3.29 -4.02 11.23
CA LEU A 87 4.30 -2.98 11.13
C LEU A 87 5.74 -3.52 11.23
N GLN A 88 6.02 -4.37 12.22
CA GLN A 88 7.35 -4.94 12.42
C GLN A 88 7.81 -5.76 11.20
N GLU A 89 6.95 -6.62 10.66
CA GLU A 89 7.23 -7.43 9.48
C GLU A 89 7.45 -6.56 8.23
N ILE A 90 6.60 -5.54 8.06
CA ILE A 90 6.70 -4.58 6.95
C ILE A 90 8.03 -3.84 7.00
N MET A 91 8.40 -3.27 8.16
CA MET A 91 9.64 -2.51 8.31
C MET A 91 10.87 -3.37 8.02
N ALA A 92 10.91 -4.60 8.55
CA ALA A 92 11.99 -5.53 8.29
C ALA A 92 12.13 -5.86 6.79
N LYS A 93 11.00 -6.14 6.10
CA LYS A 93 11.01 -6.48 4.68
C LYS A 93 11.41 -5.30 3.81
N LEU A 94 10.91 -4.09 4.09
CA LEU A 94 11.29 -2.87 3.38
C LEU A 94 12.80 -2.61 3.49
N SER A 95 13.37 -2.74 4.68
CA SER A 95 14.80 -2.57 4.91
C SER A 95 15.63 -3.57 4.13
N LEU A 96 15.27 -4.87 4.16
CA LEU A 96 15.94 -5.91 3.36
C LEU A 96 15.93 -5.61 1.86
N CYS A 97 14.87 -4.97 1.36
CA CYS A 97 14.73 -4.61 -0.06
C CYS A 97 15.30 -3.23 -0.40
N LYS A 98 16.07 -2.61 0.50
CA LYS A 98 16.65 -1.26 0.34
C LYS A 98 15.61 -0.16 0.08
N LEU A 99 14.42 -0.30 0.68
CA LEU A 99 13.36 0.68 0.67
C LEU A 99 13.35 1.39 2.03
N ALA A 100 13.98 2.56 2.11
CA ALA A 100 14.03 3.36 3.33
C ALA A 100 12.68 4.05 3.57
N VAL A 101 12.04 3.77 4.70
CA VAL A 101 10.77 4.42 5.08
C VAL A 101 11.04 5.89 5.38
N LYS A 102 10.34 6.79 4.68
CA LYS A 102 10.47 8.24 4.79
C LYS A 102 9.30 8.90 5.51
N GLU A 103 8.12 8.35 5.35
CA GLU A 103 6.92 8.87 5.99
C GLU A 103 6.03 7.71 6.44
N LEU A 104 5.40 7.89 7.59
CA LEU A 104 4.53 6.93 8.20
C LEU A 104 3.32 7.65 8.80
N THR A 105 2.12 7.18 8.44
CA THR A 105 0.86 7.72 8.92
C THR A 105 -0.04 6.58 9.36
N PHE A 106 -0.47 6.60 10.61
CA PHE A 106 -1.48 5.67 11.11
C PHE A 106 -2.88 6.11 10.71
N ILE A 107 -3.76 5.14 10.47
CA ILE A 107 -5.15 5.40 10.10
C ILE A 107 -6.03 4.66 11.10
N LYS A 108 -7.00 5.36 11.66
CA LYS A 108 -7.97 4.84 12.64
C LYS A 108 -9.40 5.16 12.21
N GLY A 109 -10.35 4.35 12.68
CA GLY A 109 -11.77 4.56 12.35
C GLY A 109 -12.31 5.82 12.98
N LYS A 110 -12.27 5.88 14.32
CA LYS A 110 -12.70 7.02 15.14
C LYS A 110 -11.54 7.51 16.01
N GLU A 111 -11.73 8.67 16.66
CA GLU A 111 -10.69 9.29 17.49
C GLU A 111 -10.19 8.37 18.61
N GLN A 112 -11.09 7.66 19.26
CA GLN A 112 -10.79 6.73 20.38
C GLN A 112 -10.25 5.37 19.94
N ASP A 113 -10.30 5.03 18.64
CA ASP A 113 -9.90 3.73 18.16
C ASP A 113 -8.37 3.58 18.13
N CYS A 114 -7.88 2.36 18.33
CA CYS A 114 -6.50 2.03 17.97
C CYS A 114 -6.33 2.04 16.46
N PRO A 115 -5.20 2.52 15.93
CA PRO A 115 -4.92 2.45 14.50
C PRO A 115 -4.96 1.00 14.00
N HIS A 116 -5.70 0.78 12.90
CA HIS A 116 -5.79 -0.53 12.26
C HIS A 116 -5.09 -0.58 10.90
N LEU A 117 -4.89 0.57 10.26
CA LEU A 117 -4.10 0.67 9.03
C LEU A 117 -2.91 1.61 9.21
N ILE A 118 -1.93 1.41 8.33
CA ILE A 118 -0.75 2.24 8.22
C ILE A 118 -0.51 2.59 6.75
N PHE A 119 -0.29 3.87 6.50
CA PHE A 119 0.17 4.37 5.21
C PHE A 119 1.67 4.64 5.29
N ILE A 120 2.42 4.08 4.35
CA ILE A 120 3.88 4.12 4.31
C ILE A 120 4.32 4.74 2.99
N LYS A 121 5.29 5.67 3.06
CA LYS A 121 6.08 6.13 1.94
C LYS A 121 7.52 5.68 2.17
N ALA A 122 8.06 4.92 1.23
CA ALA A 122 9.44 4.48 1.24
C ALA A 122 10.18 4.91 -0.04
N VAL A 123 11.49 5.08 0.03
CA VAL A 123 12.32 5.49 -1.10
C VAL A 123 13.41 4.46 -1.32
N LYS A 124 13.57 4.01 -2.56
CA LYS A 124 14.61 3.04 -2.92
C LYS A 124 16.00 3.64 -2.80
N CYS A 125 16.87 2.97 -2.06
CA CYS A 125 18.22 3.42 -1.73
C CYS A 125 18.26 4.79 -1.02
N GLY A 126 17.17 5.18 -0.35
CA GLY A 126 17.08 6.41 0.43
C GLY A 126 17.89 6.35 1.73
N LYS A 127 18.14 7.51 2.34
CA LYS A 127 18.74 7.60 3.68
C LYS A 127 17.75 7.18 4.74
N GLU A 128 18.23 6.72 5.88
CA GLU A 128 17.42 6.27 7.04
C GLU A 128 16.94 7.50 7.84
N GLU A 129 15.79 8.04 7.48
CA GLU A 129 15.09 9.09 8.20
C GLU A 129 13.59 8.90 7.99
N CYS A 130 12.80 8.79 9.06
CA CYS A 130 11.36 8.59 8.97
C CYS A 130 10.62 9.71 9.72
N LYS A 131 9.72 10.39 9.01
CA LYS A 131 8.77 11.34 9.60
C LYS A 131 7.48 10.60 9.95
N ILE A 132 7.05 10.67 11.20
CA ILE A 132 5.77 10.16 11.65
C ILE A 132 4.77 11.32 11.64
N HIS A 133 3.68 11.15 10.90
CA HIS A 133 2.60 12.13 10.81
C HIS A 133 1.53 11.87 11.87
N LEU A 134 0.73 12.88 12.17
CA LEU A 134 -0.47 12.71 12.98
C LEU A 134 -1.39 11.66 12.33
N PRO A 135 -2.08 10.84 13.14
CA PRO A 135 -3.00 9.85 12.61
C PRO A 135 -4.14 10.47 11.79
N ILE A 136 -4.55 9.78 10.74
CA ILE A 136 -5.76 10.12 9.99
C ILE A 136 -6.94 9.41 10.67
N VAL A 137 -7.95 10.18 11.06
CA VAL A 137 -9.23 9.69 11.57
C VAL A 137 -10.22 9.65 10.41
N LEU A 138 -10.79 8.48 10.12
CA LEU A 138 -11.67 8.33 8.96
C LEU A 138 -13.07 8.92 9.23
N ASN A 139 -13.62 8.68 10.43
CA ASN A 139 -14.99 9.02 10.76
C ASN A 139 -15.05 9.93 11.98
N GLY A 140 -15.95 10.90 11.95
CA GLY A 140 -16.36 11.67 13.11
C GLY A 140 -17.21 10.84 14.08
N GLU A 141 -17.65 11.47 15.19
CA GLU A 141 -18.47 10.81 16.23
C GLU A 141 -19.78 10.25 15.69
N ASN A 142 -20.39 10.92 14.73
CA ASN A 142 -21.67 10.53 14.11
C ASN A 142 -21.53 9.45 13.02
N GLY A 143 -20.32 8.91 12.78
CA GLY A 143 -20.07 7.92 11.73
C GLY A 143 -19.92 8.50 10.32
N GLU A 144 -20.06 9.81 10.13
CA GLU A 144 -19.75 10.48 8.87
C GLU A 144 -18.23 10.59 8.65
N LEU A 145 -17.82 10.79 7.40
CA LEU A 145 -16.41 11.06 7.10
C LEU A 145 -15.92 12.29 7.87
N SER A 146 -14.73 12.21 8.44
CA SER A 146 -14.10 13.34 9.09
C SER A 146 -13.83 14.49 8.11
N ASP A 147 -13.72 15.72 8.61
CA ASP A 147 -13.44 16.88 7.76
C ASP A 147 -12.08 16.78 7.07
N ALA A 148 -11.10 16.17 7.72
CA ALA A 148 -9.80 15.90 7.13
C ALA A 148 -9.93 14.99 5.89
N VAL A 149 -10.74 13.94 5.97
CA VAL A 149 -11.01 13.03 4.85
C VAL A 149 -11.86 13.70 3.77
N LYS A 150 -12.92 14.44 4.16
CA LYS A 150 -13.74 15.24 3.22
C LYS A 150 -12.86 16.21 2.42
N CYS A 151 -11.90 16.86 3.07
CA CYS A 151 -10.94 17.76 2.41
C CYS A 151 -10.06 17.05 1.38
N LEU A 152 -9.65 15.79 1.63
CA LEU A 152 -8.88 15.01 0.65
C LEU A 152 -9.70 14.72 -0.62
N TYR A 153 -10.99 14.41 -0.46
CA TYR A 153 -11.89 14.17 -1.62
C TYR A 153 -12.34 15.44 -2.33
N SER A 154 -12.38 16.59 -1.63
CA SER A 154 -12.80 17.88 -2.22
C SER A 154 -11.68 18.55 -3.02
N LYS A 155 -10.42 18.19 -2.82
CA LYS A 155 -9.32 18.61 -3.70
C LYS A 155 -9.51 17.92 -5.05
N LYS A 156 -10.40 18.51 -5.87
CA LYS A 156 -10.55 18.12 -7.28
C LYS A 156 -9.17 18.10 -7.93
N SER A 157 -8.86 16.96 -8.51
CA SER A 157 -7.71 16.74 -9.38
C SER A 157 -7.48 17.93 -10.31
N ILE A 158 -6.27 18.35 -10.34
CA ILE A 158 -5.71 19.23 -11.37
C ILE A 158 -5.69 18.47 -12.69
#